data_5bfdc00359967f41da3e87c6f4abd1a9
#
_entry.id   5bfdc00359967f41da3e87c6f4abd1a9
#
_cell.length_a   1.000
_cell.length_b   1.000
_cell.length_c   1.000
_cell.angle_alpha   90.00
_cell.angle_beta   90.00
_cell.angle_gamma   90.00
#
_symmetry.space_group_name_H-M   'P 1'
#
loop_
_entity.id
_entity.type
_entity.pdbx_description
1 polymer ?
#
loop_
_entity_poly.entity_id
_entity_poly.type
_entity_poly.pdbx_seq_one_letter_code
_entity_poly.pdbx_strand_id
1 'polypeptide(L)'
;MKAIAVVGPSESGKTTFIIRLIKELTSRGASVAVLKHCCEDVPLDKEGKDSWKFAKAGANRVGIVTPGHVAIFQKPGRPDDIEGVIGRFFKDADIVLIEGGKGVKGLKKISLVRKDIAEKLEFAPEELLAVVSDDEVELATSAFRFSEVDKIANLVMSSPGRSPEATLVVDGADIPLNPFVESFIRNTVLGMVASLRGTNLDPGEVILHVSKKGSRK
;
A
#
# COMPACT_ATOMS: atom_id res chain seq x y z
N MET A 1 9.31 -2.02 -4.11
CA MET A 1 7.88 -1.62 -4.13
C MET A 1 7.75 -0.11 -3.88
N LYS A 2 6.85 0.57 -4.58
CA LYS A 2 6.54 1.99 -4.40
C LYS A 2 5.08 2.13 -4.01
N ALA A 3 4.77 2.85 -2.93
CA ALA A 3 3.40 3.10 -2.49
C ALA A 3 3.08 4.59 -2.69
N ILE A 4 2.03 4.89 -3.45
CA ILE A 4 1.66 6.25 -3.83
C ILE A 4 0.17 6.44 -3.62
N ALA A 5 -0.19 7.44 -2.83
CA ALA A 5 -1.57 7.80 -2.57
C ALA A 5 -2.09 8.76 -3.66
N VAL A 6 -3.27 8.47 -4.19
CA VAL A 6 -4.02 9.37 -5.07
C VAL A 6 -5.13 9.99 -4.24
N VAL A 7 -5.00 11.27 -3.98
CA VAL A 7 -5.84 12.02 -3.05
C VAL A 7 -6.58 13.14 -3.79
N GLY A 8 -7.68 13.60 -3.21
CA GLY A 8 -8.51 14.65 -3.78
C GLY A 8 -9.93 14.56 -3.22
N PRO A 9 -10.75 15.59 -3.41
CA PRO A 9 -12.13 15.61 -2.96
C PRO A 9 -12.96 14.46 -3.53
N SER A 10 -14.14 14.25 -2.97
CA SER A 10 -15.12 13.35 -3.59
C SER A 10 -15.41 13.83 -5.02
N GLU A 11 -15.63 12.90 -5.94
CA GLU A 11 -15.95 13.21 -7.36
C GLU A 11 -14.87 13.96 -8.16
N SER A 12 -13.68 14.13 -7.62
CA SER A 12 -12.56 14.76 -8.36
C SER A 12 -12.00 13.92 -9.52
N GLY A 13 -12.54 12.72 -9.74
CA GLY A 13 -12.10 11.83 -10.83
C GLY A 13 -10.96 10.88 -10.44
N LYS A 14 -10.68 10.66 -9.14
CA LYS A 14 -9.62 9.77 -8.65
C LYS A 14 -9.65 8.39 -9.29
N THR A 15 -10.79 7.72 -9.24
CA THR A 15 -10.93 6.36 -9.78
C THR A 15 -10.63 6.32 -11.28
N THR A 16 -11.16 7.28 -12.05
CA THR A 16 -10.90 7.38 -13.50
C THR A 16 -9.41 7.62 -13.78
N PHE A 17 -8.78 8.50 -13.02
CA PHE A 17 -7.37 8.79 -13.13
C PHE A 17 -6.52 7.56 -12.79
N ILE A 18 -6.81 6.88 -11.68
CA ILE A 18 -6.10 5.64 -11.26
C ILE A 18 -6.20 4.58 -12.34
N ILE A 19 -7.39 4.36 -12.93
CA ILE A 19 -7.57 3.40 -14.02
C ILE A 19 -6.66 3.70 -15.21
N ARG A 20 -6.54 4.98 -15.60
CA ARG A 20 -5.63 5.39 -16.69
C ARG A 20 -4.16 5.17 -16.31
N LEU A 21 -3.80 5.52 -15.08
CA LEU A 21 -2.44 5.37 -14.58
C LEU A 21 -2.04 3.88 -14.47
N ILE A 22 -2.95 3.00 -14.05
CA ILE A 22 -2.73 1.54 -14.06
C ILE A 22 -2.40 1.07 -15.48
N LYS A 23 -3.24 1.43 -16.46
CA LYS A 23 -3.04 1.03 -17.86
C LYS A 23 -1.68 1.48 -18.39
N GLU A 24 -1.29 2.70 -18.08
CA GLU A 24 -0.02 3.26 -18.50
C GLU A 24 1.17 2.55 -17.84
N LEU A 25 1.12 2.33 -16.53
CA LEU A 25 2.19 1.65 -15.79
C LEU A 25 2.32 0.18 -16.21
N THR A 26 1.21 -0.52 -16.39
CA THR A 26 1.22 -1.93 -16.83
C THR A 26 1.70 -2.07 -18.26
N SER A 27 1.38 -1.14 -19.15
CA SER A 27 1.90 -1.16 -20.54
C SER A 27 3.42 -1.00 -20.59
N ARG A 28 4.03 -0.43 -19.54
CA ARG A 28 5.49 -0.29 -19.36
C ARG A 28 6.12 -1.47 -18.61
N GLY A 29 5.34 -2.52 -18.33
CA GLY A 29 5.81 -3.75 -17.69
C GLY A 29 5.82 -3.75 -16.16
N ALA A 30 5.30 -2.70 -15.51
CA ALA A 30 5.22 -2.68 -14.05
C ALA A 30 4.06 -3.55 -13.52
N SER A 31 4.32 -4.31 -12.46
CA SER A 31 3.28 -4.97 -11.67
C SER A 31 2.61 -3.95 -10.75
N VAL A 32 1.32 -3.68 -10.99
CA VAL A 32 0.57 -2.65 -10.26
C VAL A 32 -0.52 -3.28 -9.42
N ALA A 33 -0.52 -2.96 -8.13
CA ALA A 33 -1.61 -3.28 -7.21
C ALA A 33 -2.36 -2.01 -6.80
N VAL A 34 -3.61 -2.17 -6.36
CA VAL A 34 -4.44 -1.05 -5.91
C VAL A 34 -5.04 -1.35 -4.55
N LEU A 35 -4.93 -0.39 -3.64
CA LEU A 35 -5.60 -0.40 -2.35
C LEU A 35 -6.58 0.79 -2.29
N LYS A 36 -7.85 0.51 -1.98
CA LYS A 36 -8.83 1.56 -1.68
C LYS A 36 -8.92 1.76 -0.18
N HIS A 37 -8.59 2.96 0.28
CA HIS A 37 -8.73 3.36 1.68
C HIS A 37 -10.02 4.17 1.86
N CYS A 38 -10.93 3.63 2.67
CA CYS A 38 -12.19 4.27 3.04
C CYS A 38 -12.11 4.73 4.49
N CYS A 39 -12.55 5.98 4.77
CA CYS A 39 -12.62 6.50 6.13
C CYS A 39 -13.82 5.94 6.92
N GLU A 40 -14.81 5.39 6.22
CA GLU A 40 -16.00 4.79 6.80
C GLU A 40 -15.99 3.29 6.58
N ASP A 41 -16.61 2.56 7.50
CA ASP A 41 -16.81 1.12 7.36
C ASP A 41 -17.82 0.87 6.23
N VAL A 42 -17.41 0.12 5.23
CA VAL A 42 -18.26 -0.24 4.09
C VAL A 42 -18.51 -1.74 4.09
N PRO A 43 -19.75 -2.19 3.85
CA PRO A 43 -20.02 -3.61 3.72
C PRO A 43 -19.30 -4.17 2.50
N LEU A 44 -18.28 -5.00 2.74
CA LEU A 44 -17.47 -5.62 1.68
C LEU A 44 -18.07 -6.94 1.20
N ASP A 45 -18.90 -7.59 2.03
CA ASP A 45 -19.54 -8.87 1.74
C ASP A 45 -21.06 -8.72 1.67
N LYS A 46 -21.68 -9.55 0.85
CA LYS A 46 -23.14 -9.53 0.69
C LYS A 46 -23.82 -10.21 1.88
N GLU A 47 -24.69 -9.45 2.55
CA GLU A 47 -25.50 -9.97 3.67
C GLU A 47 -26.25 -11.24 3.30
N GLY A 48 -26.26 -12.21 4.23
CA GLY A 48 -26.94 -13.49 4.07
C GLY A 48 -26.14 -14.56 3.30
N LYS A 49 -24.99 -14.25 2.72
CA LYS A 49 -24.08 -15.24 2.14
C LYS A 49 -23.33 -16.01 3.23
N ASP A 50 -22.80 -17.17 2.88
CA ASP A 50 -22.13 -18.04 3.86
C ASP A 50 -20.89 -17.39 4.46
N SER A 51 -20.10 -16.70 3.65
CA SER A 51 -18.94 -15.90 4.10
C SER A 51 -19.34 -14.85 5.14
N TRP A 52 -20.43 -14.13 4.90
CA TRP A 52 -20.98 -13.16 5.84
C TRP A 52 -21.44 -13.84 7.15
N LYS A 53 -22.12 -14.99 7.06
CA LYS A 53 -22.56 -15.78 8.24
C LYS A 53 -21.37 -16.25 9.06
N PHE A 54 -20.28 -16.72 8.41
CA PHE A 54 -19.07 -17.12 9.12
C PHE A 54 -18.43 -15.96 9.87
N ALA A 55 -18.34 -14.79 9.25
CA ALA A 55 -17.84 -13.59 9.92
C ALA A 55 -18.73 -13.16 11.10
N LYS A 56 -20.06 -13.21 10.94
CA LYS A 56 -21.02 -12.91 12.02
C LYS A 56 -20.98 -13.93 13.16
N ALA A 57 -20.66 -15.19 12.87
CA ALA A 57 -20.48 -16.24 13.87
C ALA A 57 -19.17 -16.09 14.68
N GLY A 58 -18.31 -15.11 14.35
CA GLY A 58 -17.12 -14.80 15.11
C GLY A 58 -15.80 -15.20 14.44
N ALA A 59 -15.81 -15.67 13.18
CA ALA A 59 -14.57 -15.90 12.45
C ALA A 59 -13.84 -14.56 12.25
N ASN A 60 -12.59 -14.47 12.73
CA ASN A 60 -11.76 -13.27 12.59
C ASN A 60 -11.21 -13.08 11.17
N ARG A 61 -11.25 -14.14 10.35
CA ARG A 61 -10.84 -14.13 8.94
C ARG A 61 -11.70 -15.11 8.15
N VAL A 62 -12.20 -14.69 7.00
CA VAL A 62 -12.96 -15.52 6.07
C VAL A 62 -12.34 -15.42 4.69
N GLY A 63 -12.03 -16.55 4.07
CA GLY A 63 -11.49 -16.63 2.72
C GLY A 63 -12.49 -17.25 1.75
N ILE A 64 -12.52 -16.74 0.53
CA ILE A 64 -13.25 -17.31 -0.60
C ILE A 64 -12.23 -17.60 -1.70
N VAL A 65 -12.21 -18.82 -2.17
CA VAL A 65 -11.35 -19.23 -3.30
C VAL A 65 -12.25 -19.73 -4.43
N THR A 66 -12.02 -19.21 -5.61
CA THR A 66 -12.68 -19.64 -6.84
C THR A 66 -11.61 -19.99 -7.89
N PRO A 67 -11.93 -20.60 -9.03
CA PRO A 67 -10.95 -20.87 -10.06
C PRO A 67 -10.19 -19.66 -10.59
N GLY A 68 -10.77 -18.45 -10.48
CA GLY A 68 -10.15 -17.23 -10.99
C GLY A 68 -9.78 -16.19 -9.94
N HIS A 69 -10.23 -16.33 -8.69
CA HIS A 69 -10.09 -15.27 -7.69
C HIS A 69 -9.91 -15.80 -6.27
N VAL A 70 -9.20 -15.03 -5.47
CA VAL A 70 -9.14 -15.19 -4.02
C VAL A 70 -9.61 -13.89 -3.38
N ALA A 71 -10.54 -13.98 -2.41
CA ALA A 71 -10.95 -12.88 -1.56
C ALA A 71 -10.73 -13.24 -0.10
N ILE A 72 -10.23 -12.29 0.68
CA ILE A 72 -10.02 -12.46 2.12
C ILE A 72 -10.67 -11.29 2.84
N PHE A 73 -11.59 -11.59 3.74
CA PHE A 73 -12.22 -10.64 4.65
C PHE A 73 -11.63 -10.82 6.04
N GLN A 74 -11.01 -9.78 6.55
CA GLN A 74 -10.47 -9.78 7.92
C GLN A 74 -10.57 -8.38 8.52
N LYS A 75 -10.67 -8.32 9.84
CA LYS A 75 -10.53 -7.04 10.53
C LYS A 75 -9.07 -6.60 10.48
N PRO A 76 -8.79 -5.32 10.26
CA PRO A 76 -7.42 -4.81 10.37
C PRO A 76 -6.90 -5.02 11.79
N GLY A 77 -5.60 -5.26 11.92
CA GLY A 77 -4.94 -5.41 13.22
C GLY A 77 -4.92 -4.11 14.02
N ARG A 78 -4.84 -2.98 13.31
CA ARG A 78 -4.96 -1.62 13.84
C ARG A 78 -5.83 -0.79 12.90
N PRO A 79 -6.57 0.20 13.41
CA PRO A 79 -7.21 1.19 12.56
C PRO A 79 -6.17 1.86 11.66
N ASP A 80 -6.50 2.08 10.39
CA ASP A 80 -5.70 2.79 9.39
C ASP A 80 -4.28 2.22 9.15
N ASP A 81 -4.05 0.92 9.41
CA ASP A 81 -2.77 0.24 9.17
C ASP A 81 -2.54 -0.06 7.68
N ILE A 82 -2.44 1.00 6.89
CA ILE A 82 -2.20 0.88 5.44
C ILE A 82 -0.83 0.26 5.15
N GLU A 83 0.22 0.64 5.90
CA GLU A 83 1.57 0.12 5.68
C GLU A 83 1.63 -1.39 5.95
N GLY A 84 1.04 -1.87 7.05
CA GLY A 84 0.95 -3.29 7.35
C GLY A 84 0.14 -4.08 6.33
N VAL A 85 -0.96 -3.51 5.84
CA VAL A 85 -1.77 -4.13 4.75
C VAL A 85 -0.95 -4.24 3.46
N ILE A 86 -0.22 -3.18 3.09
CA ILE A 86 0.64 -3.17 1.90
C ILE A 86 1.74 -4.23 2.04
N GLY A 87 2.46 -4.24 3.16
CA GLY A 87 3.56 -5.19 3.39
C GLY A 87 3.11 -6.65 3.40
N ARG A 88 1.88 -6.91 3.87
CA ARG A 88 1.34 -8.27 3.96
C ARG A 88 0.75 -8.79 2.65
N PHE A 89 0.06 -7.96 1.89
CA PHE A 89 -0.76 -8.43 0.77
C PHE A 89 -0.29 -7.94 -0.61
N PHE A 90 0.61 -6.95 -0.67
CA PHE A 90 1.00 -6.32 -1.93
C PHE A 90 2.52 -6.28 -2.14
N LYS A 91 3.28 -7.06 -1.36
CA LYS A 91 4.75 -7.06 -1.41
C LYS A 91 5.35 -7.42 -2.78
N ASP A 92 4.62 -8.20 -3.56
CA ASP A 92 5.04 -8.68 -4.87
C ASP A 92 4.77 -7.68 -6.01
N ALA A 93 4.11 -6.55 -5.70
CA ALA A 93 3.88 -5.48 -6.67
C ALA A 93 5.06 -4.51 -6.73
N ASP A 94 5.39 -4.02 -7.92
CA ASP A 94 6.37 -2.94 -8.09
C ASP A 94 5.82 -1.62 -7.57
N ILE A 95 4.52 -1.40 -7.82
CA ILE A 95 3.82 -0.15 -7.49
C ILE A 95 2.47 -0.48 -6.84
N VAL A 96 2.19 0.14 -5.70
CA VAL A 96 0.89 0.12 -5.04
C VAL A 96 0.26 1.51 -5.13
N LEU A 97 -0.84 1.64 -5.86
CA LEU A 97 -1.63 2.86 -5.90
C LEU A 97 -2.71 2.79 -4.82
N ILE A 98 -2.80 3.84 -4.02
CA ILE A 98 -3.78 3.92 -2.93
C ILE A 98 -4.81 4.97 -3.30
N GLU A 99 -6.07 4.58 -3.52
CA GLU A 99 -7.17 5.54 -3.64
C GLU A 99 -7.55 6.04 -2.25
N GLY A 100 -7.32 7.32 -1.97
CA GLY A 100 -7.50 7.91 -0.66
C GLY A 100 -6.20 7.96 0.14
N GLY A 101 -6.26 7.76 1.46
CA GLY A 101 -5.06 7.82 2.30
C GLY A 101 -4.54 9.24 2.58
N LYS A 102 -5.42 10.24 2.53
CA LYS A 102 -5.10 11.67 2.78
C LYS A 102 -4.33 11.87 4.09
N GLY A 103 -4.76 11.19 5.16
CA GLY A 103 -4.14 11.28 6.49
C GLY A 103 -2.88 10.44 6.70
N VAL A 104 -2.51 9.58 5.76
CA VAL A 104 -1.35 8.68 5.92
C VAL A 104 -0.06 9.47 5.69
N LYS A 105 0.77 9.54 6.71
CA LYS A 105 2.07 10.23 6.67
C LYS A 105 3.13 9.35 5.99
N GLY A 106 4.12 10.00 5.37
CA GLY A 106 5.26 9.29 4.77
C GLY A 106 5.01 8.71 3.38
N LEU A 107 3.77 8.69 2.89
CA LEU A 107 3.46 8.31 1.51
C LEU A 107 3.61 9.48 0.56
N LYS A 108 4.19 9.24 -0.60
CA LYS A 108 4.13 10.17 -1.74
C LYS A 108 2.69 10.27 -2.22
N LYS A 109 2.26 11.49 -2.55
CA LYS A 109 0.86 11.79 -2.92
C LYS A 109 0.78 12.41 -4.31
N ILE A 110 -0.21 11.97 -5.08
CA ILE A 110 -0.68 12.65 -6.28
C ILE A 110 -2.00 13.31 -5.90
N SER A 111 -2.05 14.63 -5.90
CA SER A 111 -3.24 15.39 -5.51
C SER A 111 -4.04 15.79 -6.74
N LEU A 112 -5.31 15.35 -6.80
CA LEU A 112 -6.26 15.78 -7.82
C LEU A 112 -7.01 17.02 -7.33
N VAL A 113 -6.92 18.10 -8.09
CA VAL A 113 -7.54 19.40 -7.77
C VAL A 113 -8.55 19.76 -8.84
N ARG A 114 -9.71 20.24 -8.42
CA ARG A 114 -10.75 20.81 -9.27
C ARG A 114 -11.17 22.17 -8.72
N LYS A 115 -11.25 23.18 -9.61
CA LYS A 115 -11.57 24.54 -9.25
C LYS A 115 -12.93 24.70 -8.56
N ASP A 116 -13.90 23.91 -8.98
CA ASP A 116 -15.27 23.95 -8.45
C ASP A 116 -15.42 23.27 -7.09
N ILE A 117 -14.39 22.60 -6.60
CA ILE A 117 -14.39 21.87 -5.33
C ILE A 117 -13.40 22.57 -4.39
N ALA A 118 -13.92 23.34 -3.45
CA ALA A 118 -13.18 24.26 -2.58
C ALA A 118 -12.24 23.61 -1.54
N GLU A 119 -12.05 22.31 -1.54
CA GLU A 119 -11.17 21.65 -0.57
C GLU A 119 -9.70 21.84 -0.95
N LYS A 120 -9.00 22.76 -0.28
CA LYS A 120 -7.54 22.84 -0.34
C LYS A 120 -6.94 21.66 0.40
N LEU A 121 -6.29 20.77 -0.34
CA LEU A 121 -5.49 19.72 0.25
C LEU A 121 -4.08 20.24 0.45
N GLU A 122 -3.76 20.58 1.69
CA GLU A 122 -2.41 21.00 2.07
C GLU A 122 -1.58 19.76 2.46
N PHE A 123 -0.53 19.50 1.70
CA PHE A 123 0.45 18.48 2.00
C PHE A 123 1.81 19.10 2.14
N ALA A 124 2.67 18.49 2.95
CA ALA A 124 4.06 18.87 3.00
C ALA A 124 4.69 18.71 1.60
N PRO A 125 5.52 19.67 1.12
CA PRO A 125 6.10 19.61 -0.23
C PRO A 125 6.83 18.29 -0.50
N GLU A 126 7.47 17.72 0.50
CA GLU A 126 8.18 16.44 0.43
C GLU A 126 7.25 15.23 0.25
N GLU A 127 5.98 15.34 0.61
CA GLU A 127 4.98 14.28 0.39
C GLU A 127 4.32 14.39 -0.98
N LEU A 128 4.31 15.58 -1.60
CA LEU A 128 3.63 15.83 -2.85
C LEU A 128 4.50 15.41 -4.05
N LEU A 129 4.08 14.39 -4.77
CA LEU A 129 4.73 13.92 -5.99
C LEU A 129 4.30 14.73 -7.22
N ALA A 130 3.00 14.98 -7.33
CA ALA A 130 2.40 15.74 -8.42
C ALA A 130 1.04 16.31 -8.02
N VAL A 131 0.65 17.37 -8.70
CA VAL A 131 -0.72 17.86 -8.73
C VAL A 131 -1.31 17.61 -10.11
N VAL A 132 -2.56 17.15 -10.15
CA VAL A 132 -3.30 16.90 -11.40
C VAL A 132 -4.54 17.79 -11.41
N SER A 133 -4.59 18.68 -12.41
CA SER A 133 -5.73 19.57 -12.63
C SER A 133 -5.84 19.95 -14.10
N ASP A 134 -7.06 20.04 -14.62
CA ASP A 134 -7.31 20.65 -15.93
C ASP A 134 -7.50 22.18 -15.80
N ASP A 135 -7.67 22.68 -14.57
CA ASP A 135 -7.78 24.09 -14.25
C ASP A 135 -6.38 24.73 -14.07
N GLU A 136 -6.30 26.05 -14.28
CA GLU A 136 -5.12 26.81 -13.90
C GLU A 136 -5.03 26.89 -12.37
N VAL A 137 -3.97 26.30 -11.81
CA VAL A 137 -3.68 26.28 -10.37
C VAL A 137 -2.32 26.93 -10.12
N GLU A 138 -2.31 27.95 -9.29
CA GLU A 138 -1.05 28.52 -8.80
C GLU A 138 -0.44 27.60 -7.75
N LEU A 139 0.59 26.86 -8.14
CA LEU A 139 1.25 25.89 -7.25
C LEU A 139 2.77 25.96 -7.37
N ALA A 140 3.43 25.74 -6.25
CA ALA A 140 4.90 25.62 -6.17
C ALA A 140 5.44 24.27 -6.68
N THR A 141 4.58 23.38 -7.18
CA THR A 141 4.92 21.99 -7.55
C THR A 141 4.49 21.71 -8.99
N SER A 142 5.11 20.71 -9.64
CA SER A 142 4.77 20.28 -10.99
C SER A 142 3.27 19.95 -11.11
N ALA A 143 2.54 20.78 -11.85
CA ALA A 143 1.14 20.57 -12.17
C ALA A 143 1.03 19.87 -13.53
N PHE A 144 0.17 18.86 -13.62
CA PHE A 144 -0.11 18.09 -14.81
C PHE A 144 -1.60 18.12 -15.12
N ARG A 145 -1.94 17.99 -16.41
CA ARG A 145 -3.32 17.78 -16.83
C ARG A 145 -3.72 16.32 -16.69
N PHE A 146 -5.03 16.06 -16.59
CA PHE A 146 -5.54 14.68 -16.57
C PHE A 146 -5.19 13.87 -17.83
N SER A 147 -4.83 14.53 -18.93
CA SER A 147 -4.35 13.91 -20.18
C SER A 147 -2.88 13.48 -20.13
N GLU A 148 -2.07 14.04 -19.22
CA GLU A 148 -0.62 13.82 -19.15
C GLU A 148 -0.23 12.65 -18.23
N VAL A 149 -1.01 11.57 -18.29
CA VAL A 149 -0.80 10.36 -17.47
C VAL A 149 0.57 9.73 -17.72
N ASP A 150 1.08 9.82 -18.94
CA ASP A 150 2.41 9.32 -19.35
C ASP A 150 3.53 10.01 -18.55
N LYS A 151 3.46 11.32 -18.36
CA LYS A 151 4.43 12.07 -17.56
C LYS A 151 4.35 11.73 -16.08
N ILE A 152 3.12 11.55 -15.57
CA ILE A 152 2.91 11.14 -14.18
C ILE A 152 3.43 9.72 -13.96
N ALA A 153 3.23 8.81 -14.92
CA ALA A 153 3.80 7.47 -14.86
C ALA A 153 5.35 7.52 -14.79
N ASN A 154 6.01 8.42 -15.54
CA ASN A 154 7.45 8.63 -15.42
C ASN A 154 7.85 9.05 -14.00
N LEU A 155 7.13 9.99 -13.38
CA LEU A 155 7.39 10.42 -12.01
C LEU A 155 7.21 9.26 -11.01
N VAL A 156 6.14 8.48 -11.17
CA VAL A 156 5.87 7.31 -10.33
C VAL A 156 7.00 6.29 -10.48
N MET A 157 7.42 5.99 -11.71
CA MET A 157 8.49 5.03 -11.96
C MET A 157 9.86 5.51 -11.48
N SER A 158 10.14 6.79 -11.53
CA SER A 158 11.39 7.38 -11.04
C SER A 158 11.39 7.69 -9.53
N SER A 159 10.22 7.73 -8.90
CA SER A 159 10.14 7.97 -7.45
C SER A 159 10.89 6.88 -6.67
N PRO A 160 11.55 7.23 -5.56
CA PRO A 160 12.21 6.23 -4.74
C PRO A 160 11.18 5.23 -4.20
N GLY A 161 11.46 3.95 -4.38
CA GLY A 161 10.67 2.88 -3.76
C GLY A 161 11.03 2.79 -2.27
N ARG A 162 10.04 2.61 -1.41
CA ARG A 162 10.26 2.16 -0.05
C ARG A 162 9.98 0.66 -0.03
N SER A 163 11.04 -0.14 -0.06
CA SER A 163 10.96 -1.50 0.43
C SER A 163 11.45 -1.45 1.86
N PRO A 164 10.65 -1.78 2.87
CA PRO A 164 11.19 -1.92 4.20
C PRO A 164 12.31 -2.97 4.14
N GLU A 165 13.48 -2.65 4.67
CA GLU A 165 14.62 -3.57 4.70
C GLU A 165 14.34 -4.77 5.61
N ALA A 166 13.46 -4.60 6.58
CA ALA A 166 12.97 -5.64 7.46
C ALA A 166 11.51 -5.35 7.89
N THR A 167 10.72 -6.39 8.06
CA THR A 167 9.40 -6.35 8.69
C THR A 167 9.40 -7.23 9.92
N LEU A 168 8.76 -6.78 10.99
CA LEU A 168 8.64 -7.53 12.24
C LEU A 168 7.16 -7.77 12.55
N VAL A 169 6.81 -9.04 12.68
CA VAL A 169 5.46 -9.45 13.10
C VAL A 169 5.57 -10.17 14.44
N VAL A 170 4.86 -9.71 15.46
CA VAL A 170 4.82 -10.34 16.78
C VAL A 170 3.37 -10.70 17.10
N ASP A 171 3.11 -11.96 17.41
CA ASP A 171 1.78 -12.50 17.71
C ASP A 171 0.72 -12.13 16.64
N GLY A 172 1.14 -12.07 15.37
CA GLY A 172 0.30 -11.74 14.23
C GLY A 172 0.05 -10.24 14.03
N ALA A 173 0.64 -9.37 14.85
CA ALA A 173 0.60 -7.92 14.70
C ALA A 173 1.89 -7.38 14.09
N ASP A 174 1.77 -6.52 13.07
CA ASP A 174 2.90 -5.83 12.49
C ASP A 174 3.44 -4.78 13.49
N ILE A 175 4.74 -4.80 13.74
CA ILE A 175 5.42 -3.85 14.61
C ILE A 175 6.10 -2.80 13.74
N PRO A 176 5.69 -1.52 13.84
CA PRO A 176 6.33 -0.45 13.09
C PRO A 176 7.81 -0.33 13.46
N LEU A 177 8.66 -0.34 12.46
CA LEU A 177 10.09 -0.16 12.64
C LEU A 177 10.49 1.22 12.09
N ASN A 178 11.43 1.88 12.74
CA ASN A 178 12.12 3.01 12.14
C ASN A 178 13.28 2.50 11.26
N PRO A 179 13.82 3.32 10.33
CA PRO A 179 14.86 2.88 9.40
C PRO A 179 16.12 2.30 10.06
N PHE A 180 16.50 2.81 11.23
CA PHE A 180 17.64 2.30 11.98
C PHE A 180 17.38 0.86 12.48
N VAL A 181 16.21 0.62 13.05
CA VAL A 181 15.83 -0.72 13.55
C VAL A 181 15.62 -1.70 12.40
N GLU A 182 15.05 -1.26 11.28
CA GLU A 182 14.95 -2.08 10.06
C GLU A 182 16.34 -2.56 9.62
N SER A 183 17.28 -1.62 9.47
CA SER A 183 18.65 -1.91 9.05
C SER A 183 19.38 -2.81 10.05
N PHE A 184 19.18 -2.57 11.34
CA PHE A 184 19.77 -3.38 12.41
C PHE A 184 19.28 -4.83 12.36
N ILE A 185 17.95 -5.02 12.27
CA ILE A 185 17.34 -6.37 12.20
C ILE A 185 17.83 -7.10 10.94
N ARG A 186 17.75 -6.43 9.79
CA ARG A 186 18.21 -6.98 8.51
C ARG A 186 19.65 -7.47 8.59
N ASN A 187 20.57 -6.60 9.01
CA ASN A 187 21.98 -6.92 9.05
C ASN A 187 22.30 -8.05 10.05
N THR A 188 21.59 -8.06 11.18
CA THR A 188 21.73 -9.13 12.18
C THR A 188 21.28 -10.47 11.61
N VAL A 189 20.08 -10.53 11.01
CA VAL A 189 19.53 -11.77 10.44
C VAL A 189 20.39 -12.27 9.27
N LEU A 190 20.79 -11.38 8.35
CA LEU A 190 21.67 -11.76 7.24
C LEU A 190 23.03 -12.26 7.74
N GLY A 191 23.61 -11.64 8.76
CA GLY A 191 24.86 -12.12 9.38
C GLY A 191 24.72 -13.51 10.01
N MET A 192 23.58 -13.77 10.66
CA MET A 192 23.28 -15.12 11.19
C MET A 192 23.15 -16.14 10.04
N VAL A 193 22.41 -15.83 8.99
CA VAL A 193 22.22 -16.71 7.82
C VAL A 193 23.56 -16.98 7.12
N ALA A 194 24.39 -15.96 6.92
CA ALA A 194 25.70 -16.09 6.28
C ALA A 194 26.66 -17.00 7.07
N SER A 195 26.46 -17.16 8.38
CA SER A 195 27.26 -18.10 9.21
C SER A 195 26.84 -19.57 9.10
N LEU A 196 25.68 -19.84 8.49
CA LEU A 196 25.17 -21.22 8.36
C LEU A 196 25.75 -21.90 7.11
N ARG A 197 26.10 -23.18 7.24
CA ARG A 197 26.56 -23.96 6.09
C ARG A 197 25.40 -24.29 5.16
N GLY A 198 25.61 -24.15 3.85
CA GLY A 198 24.63 -24.51 2.82
C GLY A 198 23.61 -23.44 2.51
N THR A 199 23.78 -22.23 3.04
CA THR A 199 22.94 -21.07 2.69
C THR A 199 23.58 -20.25 1.57
N ASN A 200 22.73 -19.55 0.80
CA ASN A 200 23.22 -18.51 -0.13
C ASN A 200 23.78 -17.33 0.69
N LEU A 201 24.97 -16.86 0.33
CA LEU A 201 25.62 -15.72 1.00
C LEU A 201 24.93 -14.39 0.69
N ASP A 202 24.14 -14.33 -0.39
CA ASP A 202 23.36 -13.15 -0.79
C ASP A 202 21.91 -13.58 -1.13
N PRO A 203 21.11 -13.90 -0.12
CA PRO A 203 19.72 -14.30 -0.31
C PRO A 203 18.85 -13.08 -0.66
N GLY A 204 17.96 -13.21 -1.65
CA GLY A 204 17.00 -12.16 -2.00
C GLY A 204 15.96 -11.90 -0.91
N GLU A 205 15.58 -12.93 -0.16
CA GLU A 205 14.64 -12.85 0.98
C GLU A 205 15.02 -13.86 2.06
N VAL A 206 14.86 -13.47 3.33
CA VAL A 206 14.99 -14.36 4.49
C VAL A 206 13.73 -14.24 5.33
N ILE A 207 13.11 -15.38 5.63
CA ILE A 207 11.96 -15.46 6.53
C ILE A 207 12.39 -16.23 7.79
N LEU A 208 12.32 -15.54 8.94
CA LEU A 208 12.64 -16.13 10.24
C LEU A 208 11.36 -16.26 11.07
N HIS A 209 11.03 -17.51 11.45
CA HIS A 209 9.96 -17.78 12.39
C HIS A 209 10.53 -18.15 13.76
N VAL A 210 10.21 -17.36 14.77
CA VAL A 210 10.59 -17.64 16.16
C VAL A 210 9.32 -17.87 16.96
N SER A 211 9.17 -19.08 17.51
CA SER A 211 8.05 -19.41 18.40
C SER A 211 8.57 -19.68 19.81
N LYS A 212 7.89 -19.15 20.82
CA LYS A 212 8.12 -19.54 22.20
C LYS A 212 7.76 -21.02 22.31
N LYS A 213 8.70 -21.88 22.76
CA LYS A 213 8.41 -23.29 23.02
C LYS A 213 7.18 -23.38 23.93
N GLY A 214 6.08 -23.86 23.39
CA GLY A 214 4.79 -23.81 24.04
C GLY A 214 4.76 -24.54 25.36
N SER A 215 4.25 -23.90 26.37
CA SER A 215 3.48 -24.57 27.40
C SER A 215 2.21 -25.07 26.71
N ARG A 216 2.21 -26.32 26.23
CA ARG A 216 0.96 -27.03 26.00
C ARG A 216 0.30 -27.16 27.38
N LYS A 217 -0.71 -26.34 27.64
CA LYS A 217 -1.74 -26.63 28.62
C LYS A 217 -2.87 -27.38 27.95
#